data_3b01603c781d9b8594aeec1cab8c866c
#
_entry.id   3b01603c781d9b8594aeec1cab8c866c
#
_cell.length_a   1.000
_cell.length_b   1.000
_cell.length_c   1.000
_cell.angle_alpha   90.00
_cell.angle_beta   90.00
_cell.angle_gamma   90.00
#
_symmetry.space_group_name_H-M   'P 1'
#
loop_
_entity.id
_entity.type
_entity.pdbx_description
1 polymer ?
#
loop_
_entity_poly.entity_id
_entity_poly.type
_entity_poly.pdbx_seq_one_letter_code
_entity_poly.pdbx_strand_id
1 'polypeptide(L)'
;MNTKVLTTLEYTKIIDLLTEKADSEPGKKLCRDLVPSTDLSTIRTAQRETKDALARLFRIGSTSFGSNRDLGFSIRSLEIGSSLSMSELLKLASFLDNVSRIKTYGKKEREDLPNDNLDAYFEGLTPMTQLANEINRCILSEEEMADDASPKLKSIRRSKLSTNEKIHSQLTSMVNGAYRTFLQDAVITMRDNRYCIPVKA
;
A
#
# COMPACT_ATOMS: atom_id res chain seq x y z
N MET A 1 -13.07 -11.57 35.09
CA MET A 1 -13.20 -13.04 35.17
C MET A 1 -11.84 -13.61 35.56
N ASN A 2 -11.75 -14.70 36.37
CA ASN A 2 -10.47 -15.25 36.79
C ASN A 2 -9.82 -16.05 35.65
N THR A 3 -8.53 -15.86 35.40
CA THR A 3 -7.74 -16.54 34.34
C THR A 3 -7.88 -18.07 34.41
N LYS A 4 -7.90 -18.63 35.61
CA LYS A 4 -8.08 -20.08 35.84
C LYS A 4 -9.41 -20.59 35.27
N VAL A 5 -10.48 -19.81 35.37
CA VAL A 5 -11.83 -20.16 34.83
C VAL A 5 -11.78 -20.15 33.31
N LEU A 6 -11.13 -19.14 32.69
CA LEU A 6 -10.98 -19.05 31.25
C LEU A 6 -10.20 -20.23 30.67
N THR A 7 -9.13 -20.67 31.37
CA THR A 7 -8.36 -21.84 30.98
C THR A 7 -9.17 -23.13 31.09
N THR A 8 -9.93 -23.30 32.20
CA THR A 8 -10.77 -24.48 32.40
C THR A 8 -11.89 -24.59 31.36
N LEU A 9 -12.44 -23.44 30.92
CA LEU A 9 -13.46 -23.37 29.88
C LEU A 9 -12.89 -23.38 28.45
N GLU A 10 -11.59 -23.54 28.30
CA GLU A 10 -10.89 -23.51 27.00
C GLU A 10 -11.17 -22.25 26.18
N TYR A 11 -11.44 -21.13 26.85
CA TYR A 11 -11.79 -19.86 26.18
C TYR A 11 -10.71 -19.39 25.18
N THR A 12 -9.45 -19.63 25.48
CA THR A 12 -8.33 -19.29 24.60
C THR A 12 -8.43 -19.98 23.23
N LYS A 13 -8.88 -21.24 23.19
CA LYS A 13 -9.08 -21.96 21.92
C LYS A 13 -10.14 -21.29 21.04
N ILE A 14 -11.21 -20.77 21.66
CA ILE A 14 -12.26 -20.03 20.92
C ILE A 14 -11.71 -18.72 20.37
N ILE A 15 -10.91 -18.02 21.16
CA ILE A 15 -10.26 -16.77 20.73
C ILE A 15 -9.25 -17.04 19.59
N ASP A 16 -8.50 -18.13 19.65
CA ASP A 16 -7.58 -18.50 18.59
C ASP A 16 -8.33 -18.78 17.27
N LEU A 17 -9.40 -19.56 17.32
CA LEU A 17 -10.27 -19.83 16.17
C LEU A 17 -10.89 -18.55 15.59
N LEU A 18 -11.32 -17.62 16.46
CA LEU A 18 -11.83 -16.32 16.03
C LEU A 18 -10.73 -15.47 15.36
N THR A 19 -9.55 -15.46 15.95
CA THR A 19 -8.38 -14.70 15.43
C THR A 19 -7.96 -15.19 14.05
N GLU A 20 -8.04 -16.49 13.78
CA GLU A 20 -7.78 -17.07 12.45
C GLU A 20 -8.74 -16.57 11.36
N LYS A 21 -9.96 -16.15 11.74
CA LYS A 21 -10.95 -15.61 10.79
C LYS A 21 -10.74 -14.12 10.48
N ALA A 22 -9.90 -13.43 11.23
CA ALA A 22 -9.63 -12.01 11.00
C ALA A 22 -8.54 -11.82 9.93
N ASP A 23 -8.83 -11.02 8.90
CA ASP A 23 -7.91 -10.76 7.77
C ASP A 23 -6.82 -9.74 8.11
N SER A 24 -7.08 -8.81 9.02
CA SER A 24 -6.17 -7.71 9.33
C SER A 24 -5.49 -7.89 10.69
N GLU A 25 -4.26 -7.42 10.84
CA GLU A 25 -3.56 -7.46 12.13
C GLU A 25 -4.27 -6.66 13.24
N PRO A 26 -4.82 -5.45 12.99
CA PRO A 26 -5.66 -4.78 13.99
C PRO A 26 -6.89 -5.61 14.37
N GLY A 27 -7.54 -6.27 13.41
CA GLY A 27 -8.68 -7.16 13.68
C GLY A 27 -8.29 -8.36 14.53
N LYS A 28 -7.16 -9.01 14.24
CA LYS A 28 -6.61 -10.10 15.06
C LYS A 28 -6.29 -9.65 16.47
N LYS A 29 -5.77 -8.43 16.63
CA LYS A 29 -5.54 -7.86 17.95
C LYS A 29 -6.84 -7.67 18.72
N LEU A 30 -7.86 -7.10 18.10
CA LEU A 30 -9.18 -6.96 18.72
C LEU A 30 -9.77 -8.31 19.16
N CYS A 31 -9.60 -9.37 18.34
CA CYS A 31 -10.01 -10.72 18.70
C CYS A 31 -9.25 -11.24 19.94
N ARG A 32 -7.94 -11.07 20.00
CA ARG A 32 -7.10 -11.51 21.14
C ARG A 32 -7.43 -10.75 22.43
N ASP A 33 -7.78 -9.46 22.31
CA ASP A 33 -8.11 -8.59 23.44
C ASP A 33 -9.55 -8.79 23.93
N LEU A 34 -10.36 -9.62 23.25
CA LEU A 34 -11.75 -9.88 23.62
C LEU A 34 -11.82 -10.65 24.93
N VAL A 35 -12.54 -10.10 25.88
CA VAL A 35 -12.79 -10.70 27.20
C VAL A 35 -14.29 -10.80 27.46
N PRO A 36 -14.75 -11.82 28.21
CA PRO A 36 -16.16 -11.94 28.59
C PRO A 36 -16.60 -10.74 29.42
N SER A 37 -17.74 -10.15 29.05
CA SER A 37 -18.37 -9.04 29.78
C SER A 37 -19.51 -9.54 30.64
N THR A 38 -19.79 -8.81 31.71
CA THR A 38 -20.99 -9.00 32.57
C THR A 38 -22.00 -7.88 32.37
N ASP A 39 -21.68 -6.86 31.63
CA ASP A 39 -22.61 -5.77 31.30
C ASP A 39 -23.57 -6.18 30.17
N LEU A 40 -24.86 -6.27 30.55
CA LEU A 40 -25.91 -6.73 29.65
C LEU A 40 -26.08 -5.80 28.41
N SER A 41 -25.88 -4.50 28.59
CA SER A 41 -26.04 -3.53 27.50
C SER A 41 -24.94 -3.73 26.42
N THR A 42 -23.72 -3.85 26.88
CA THR A 42 -22.54 -4.13 26.01
C THR A 42 -22.68 -5.46 25.26
N ILE A 43 -23.12 -6.52 26.00
CA ILE A 43 -23.31 -7.84 25.37
C ILE A 43 -24.39 -7.77 24.28
N ARG A 44 -25.53 -7.15 24.55
CA ARG A 44 -26.63 -7.04 23.59
C ARG A 44 -26.24 -6.24 22.36
N THR A 45 -25.48 -5.16 22.53
CA THR A 45 -24.96 -4.36 21.40
C THR A 45 -24.03 -5.20 20.51
N ALA A 46 -23.03 -5.85 21.09
CA ALA A 46 -22.11 -6.70 20.34
C ALA A 46 -22.82 -7.87 19.62
N GLN A 47 -23.83 -8.47 20.26
CA GLN A 47 -24.62 -9.53 19.62
C GLN A 47 -25.47 -9.00 18.45
N ARG A 48 -26.03 -7.79 18.54
CA ARG A 48 -26.76 -7.15 17.44
C ARG A 48 -25.82 -6.84 16.29
N GLU A 49 -24.65 -6.24 16.54
CA GLU A 49 -23.64 -5.98 15.52
C GLU A 49 -23.22 -7.25 14.79
N THR A 50 -22.99 -8.35 15.53
CA THR A 50 -22.65 -9.65 14.95
C THR A 50 -23.79 -10.20 14.08
N LYS A 51 -25.06 -10.07 14.54
CA LYS A 51 -26.23 -10.49 13.78
C LYS A 51 -26.37 -9.68 12.48
N ASP A 52 -26.17 -8.37 12.55
CA ASP A 52 -26.26 -7.48 11.39
C ASP A 52 -25.12 -7.75 10.40
N ALA A 53 -23.92 -8.02 10.90
CA ALA A 53 -22.79 -8.44 10.06
C ALA A 53 -23.10 -9.74 9.30
N LEU A 54 -23.66 -10.74 9.98
CA LEU A 54 -24.08 -12.00 9.37
C LEU A 54 -25.18 -11.78 8.32
N ALA A 55 -26.16 -10.93 8.62
CA ALA A 55 -27.23 -10.60 7.69
C ALA A 55 -26.69 -9.90 6.42
N ARG A 56 -25.71 -9.01 6.56
CA ARG A 56 -25.02 -8.37 5.42
C ARG A 56 -24.27 -9.41 4.58
N LEU A 57 -23.53 -10.32 5.22
CA LEU A 57 -22.82 -11.40 4.49
C LEU A 57 -23.74 -12.25 3.62
N PHE A 58 -24.94 -12.58 4.12
CA PHE A 58 -25.92 -13.34 3.35
C PHE A 58 -26.55 -12.55 2.20
N ARG A 59 -26.71 -11.23 2.34
CA ARG A 59 -27.36 -10.39 1.33
C ARG A 59 -26.42 -9.93 0.22
N ILE A 60 -25.28 -9.38 0.61
CA ILE A 60 -24.34 -8.72 -0.34
C ILE A 60 -23.02 -9.45 -0.50
N GLY A 61 -22.86 -10.55 0.21
CA GLY A 61 -21.63 -11.34 0.19
C GLY A 61 -20.54 -10.75 1.09
N SER A 62 -19.38 -11.40 1.06
CA SER A 62 -18.20 -10.96 1.81
C SER A 62 -17.46 -9.82 1.10
N THR A 63 -16.81 -8.96 1.86
CA THR A 63 -15.79 -8.04 1.39
C THR A 63 -14.48 -8.36 2.08
N SER A 64 -13.36 -8.27 1.36
CA SER A 64 -12.05 -8.35 1.99
C SER A 64 -11.70 -7.00 2.60
N PHE A 65 -11.33 -6.99 3.86
CA PHE A 65 -10.79 -5.79 4.52
C PHE A 65 -9.31 -5.57 4.17
N GLY A 66 -8.72 -6.47 3.38
CA GLY A 66 -7.34 -6.42 2.95
C GLY A 66 -6.35 -6.68 4.09
N SER A 67 -5.09 -6.90 3.75
CA SER A 67 -4.01 -6.96 4.74
C SER A 67 -3.69 -5.53 5.22
N ASN A 68 -4.58 -4.93 6.01
CA ASN A 68 -4.32 -3.63 6.62
C ASN A 68 -3.15 -3.78 7.58
N ARG A 69 -1.96 -3.41 7.12
CA ARG A 69 -0.78 -3.31 7.97
C ARG A 69 -0.94 -2.10 8.88
N ASP A 70 -0.36 -2.19 10.06
CA ASP A 70 -0.33 -1.06 10.99
C ASP A 70 0.44 0.11 10.34
N LEU A 71 -0.26 1.19 10.05
CA LEU A 71 0.30 2.45 9.55
C LEU A 71 0.79 3.37 10.68
N GLY A 72 0.68 2.94 11.93
CA GLY A 72 1.02 3.76 13.08
C GLY A 72 2.47 4.23 13.10
N PHE A 73 3.39 3.44 12.56
CA PHE A 73 4.78 3.88 12.39
C PHE A 73 4.91 4.98 11.35
N SER A 74 4.31 4.81 10.18
CA SER A 74 4.35 5.80 9.09
C SER A 74 3.71 7.14 9.51
N ILE A 75 2.59 7.08 10.23
CA ILE A 75 1.93 8.28 10.77
C ILE A 75 2.85 9.01 11.75
N ARG A 76 3.44 8.30 12.71
CA ARG A 76 4.39 8.89 13.67
C ARG A 76 5.62 9.49 12.99
N SER A 77 6.12 8.84 11.94
CA SER A 77 7.25 9.38 11.16
C SER A 77 6.89 10.71 10.50
N LEU A 78 5.67 10.84 9.95
CA LEU A 78 5.19 12.09 9.39
C LEU A 78 4.98 13.17 10.43
N GLU A 79 4.46 12.84 11.62
CA GLU A 79 4.27 13.77 12.73
C GLU A 79 5.57 14.42 13.21
N ILE A 80 6.69 13.69 13.15
CA ILE A 80 8.02 14.23 13.47
C ILE A 80 8.74 14.85 12.26
N GLY A 81 8.04 15.05 11.13
CA GLY A 81 8.56 15.71 9.95
C GLY A 81 9.44 14.84 9.04
N SER A 82 9.45 13.51 9.23
CA SER A 82 10.14 12.59 8.32
C SER A 82 9.34 12.37 7.02
N SER A 83 10.04 12.05 5.94
CA SER A 83 9.42 11.63 4.68
C SER A 83 9.22 10.11 4.65
N LEU A 84 8.18 9.65 3.96
CA LEU A 84 7.96 8.24 3.70
C LEU A 84 8.71 7.79 2.44
N SER A 85 9.18 6.56 2.43
CA SER A 85 9.73 5.88 1.24
C SER A 85 8.64 5.57 0.22
N MET A 86 9.04 5.25 -1.02
CA MET A 86 8.09 4.83 -2.07
C MET A 86 7.29 3.58 -1.65
N SER A 87 7.92 2.61 -1.01
CA SER A 87 7.25 1.41 -0.49
C SER A 87 6.19 1.75 0.57
N GLU A 88 6.48 2.67 1.49
CA GLU A 88 5.53 3.11 2.50
C GLU A 88 4.36 3.90 1.89
N LEU A 89 4.63 4.74 0.89
CA LEU A 89 3.59 5.47 0.16
C LEU A 89 2.67 4.53 -0.63
N LEU A 90 3.21 3.50 -1.30
CA LEU A 90 2.39 2.49 -1.98
C LEU A 90 1.52 1.68 -1.01
N LYS A 91 2.04 1.35 0.18
CA LYS A 91 1.24 0.70 1.25
C LYS A 91 0.12 1.63 1.74
N LEU A 92 0.41 2.93 1.87
CA LEU A 92 -0.59 3.93 2.23
C LEU A 92 -1.67 4.04 1.14
N ALA A 93 -1.29 4.13 -0.13
CA ALA A 93 -2.25 4.16 -1.25
C ALA A 93 -3.17 2.94 -1.24
N SER A 94 -2.60 1.74 -1.10
CA SER A 94 -3.36 0.49 -0.99
C SER A 94 -4.34 0.50 0.20
N PHE A 95 -3.94 1.06 1.33
CA PHE A 95 -4.84 1.23 2.48
C PHE A 95 -5.99 2.20 2.17
N LEU A 96 -5.71 3.33 1.54
CA LEU A 96 -6.73 4.33 1.16
C LEU A 96 -7.72 3.77 0.12
N ASP A 97 -7.25 2.97 -0.84
CA ASP A 97 -8.08 2.25 -1.79
C ASP A 97 -9.00 1.24 -1.08
N ASN A 98 -8.48 0.53 -0.08
CA ASN A 98 -9.27 -0.35 0.78
C ASN A 98 -10.37 0.42 1.52
N VAL A 99 -10.06 1.57 2.13
CA VAL A 99 -11.04 2.42 2.81
C VAL A 99 -12.17 2.82 1.85
N SER A 100 -11.83 3.21 0.62
CA SER A 100 -12.80 3.57 -0.42
C SER A 100 -13.72 2.40 -0.77
N ARG A 101 -13.15 1.20 -0.95
CA ARG A 101 -13.89 -0.03 -1.27
C ARG A 101 -14.82 -0.43 -0.12
N ILE A 102 -14.34 -0.39 1.13
CA ILE A 102 -15.14 -0.71 2.32
C ILE A 102 -16.28 0.29 2.48
N LYS A 103 -16.03 1.57 2.26
CA LYS A 103 -17.07 2.61 2.26
C LYS A 103 -18.16 2.33 1.23
N THR A 104 -17.77 1.92 0.02
CA THR A 104 -18.69 1.54 -1.05
C THR A 104 -19.50 0.30 -0.69
N TYR A 105 -18.86 -0.70 -0.09
CA TYR A 105 -19.53 -1.90 0.42
C TYR A 105 -20.59 -1.54 1.46
N GLY A 106 -20.29 -0.65 2.40
CA GLY A 106 -21.24 -0.19 3.41
C GLY A 106 -22.46 0.56 2.85
N LYS A 107 -22.31 1.18 1.66
CA LYS A 107 -23.39 1.93 0.99
C LYS A 107 -24.32 1.09 0.11
N LYS A 108 -23.91 -0.12 -0.27
CA LYS A 108 -24.45 -0.90 -1.41
C LYS A 108 -25.94 -1.23 -1.37
N GLU A 109 -26.63 -1.04 -0.24
CA GLU A 109 -28.05 -1.42 -0.13
C GLU A 109 -28.90 -0.41 0.68
N ARG A 110 -28.48 0.84 0.77
CA ARG A 110 -29.12 1.82 1.67
C ARG A 110 -30.48 2.33 1.21
N GLU A 111 -30.80 2.22 -0.08
CA GLU A 111 -32.01 2.85 -0.63
C GLU A 111 -33.31 2.13 -0.21
N ASP A 112 -33.23 0.82 0.13
CA ASP A 112 -34.40 -0.01 0.41
C ASP A 112 -34.46 -0.66 1.81
N LEU A 113 -33.45 -0.45 2.68
CA LEU A 113 -33.34 -1.18 3.95
C LEU A 113 -33.17 -0.25 5.17
N PRO A 114 -33.72 -0.65 6.33
CA PRO A 114 -33.50 0.09 7.56
C PRO A 114 -32.03 0.08 7.97
N ASN A 115 -31.57 1.16 8.59
CA ASN A 115 -30.24 1.28 9.15
C ASN A 115 -29.96 0.13 10.14
N ASP A 116 -28.77 -0.43 10.08
CA ASP A 116 -28.29 -1.43 11.03
C ASP A 116 -27.18 -0.85 11.95
N ASN A 117 -26.78 -1.64 12.95
CA ASN A 117 -25.79 -1.18 13.95
C ASN A 117 -24.37 -1.00 13.36
N LEU A 118 -24.11 -1.46 12.13
CA LEU A 118 -22.80 -1.32 11.46
C LEU A 118 -22.69 -0.06 10.61
N ASP A 119 -23.80 0.60 10.31
CA ASP A 119 -23.81 1.78 9.45
C ASP A 119 -22.85 2.88 9.95
N ALA A 120 -22.84 3.11 11.25
CA ALA A 120 -21.97 4.12 11.86
C ALA A 120 -20.47 3.87 11.59
N TYR A 121 -20.03 2.60 11.56
CA TYR A 121 -18.65 2.25 11.24
C TYR A 121 -18.32 2.59 9.79
N PHE A 122 -19.21 2.27 8.85
CA PHE A 122 -18.99 2.59 7.43
C PHE A 122 -19.12 4.09 7.16
N GLU A 123 -20.02 4.79 7.85
CA GLU A 123 -20.20 6.24 7.72
C GLU A 123 -18.98 7.01 8.20
N GLY A 124 -18.36 6.57 9.28
CA GLY A 124 -17.14 7.16 9.82
C GLY A 124 -15.92 7.09 8.87
N LEU A 125 -15.96 6.23 7.85
CA LEU A 125 -14.86 6.14 6.88
C LEU A 125 -14.87 7.34 5.92
N THR A 126 -13.73 8.00 5.79
CA THR A 126 -13.52 9.11 4.84
C THR A 126 -12.55 8.67 3.75
N PRO A 127 -13.03 8.35 2.53
CA PRO A 127 -12.18 8.00 1.40
C PRO A 127 -11.30 9.18 0.97
N MET A 128 -10.02 8.92 0.80
CA MET A 128 -9.04 9.90 0.29
C MET A 128 -8.54 9.48 -1.10
N THR A 129 -9.48 9.29 -2.03
CA THR A 129 -9.22 8.76 -3.38
C THR A 129 -8.25 9.62 -4.18
N GLN A 130 -8.31 10.94 -4.03
CA GLN A 130 -7.39 11.85 -4.73
C GLN A 130 -5.95 11.63 -4.30
N LEU A 131 -5.71 11.45 -2.99
CA LEU A 131 -4.37 11.17 -2.47
C LEU A 131 -3.86 9.80 -2.95
N ALA A 132 -4.70 8.76 -2.89
CA ALA A 132 -4.34 7.43 -3.38
C ALA A 132 -3.97 7.46 -4.87
N ASN A 133 -4.80 8.12 -5.69
CA ASN A 133 -4.56 8.27 -7.12
C ASN A 133 -3.26 9.04 -7.41
N GLU A 134 -2.96 10.10 -6.66
CA GLU A 134 -1.73 10.88 -6.85
C GLU A 134 -0.49 10.08 -6.48
N ILE A 135 -0.53 9.29 -5.41
CA ILE A 135 0.56 8.39 -5.05
C ILE A 135 0.78 7.36 -6.17
N ASN A 136 -0.28 6.68 -6.61
CA ASN A 136 -0.21 5.65 -7.66
C ASN A 136 0.20 6.24 -9.03
N ARG A 137 -0.14 7.49 -9.31
CA ARG A 137 0.33 8.20 -10.51
C ARG A 137 1.82 8.48 -10.47
N CYS A 138 2.34 8.86 -9.30
CA CYS A 138 3.74 9.24 -9.14
C CYS A 138 4.69 8.07 -8.96
N ILE A 139 4.24 6.97 -8.37
CA ILE A 139 5.08 5.84 -7.96
C ILE A 139 4.62 4.58 -8.71
N LEU A 140 5.47 4.06 -9.59
CA LEU A 140 5.19 2.87 -10.38
C LEU A 140 5.53 1.58 -9.64
N SER A 141 6.60 1.62 -8.84
CA SER A 141 7.05 0.50 -8.00
C SER A 141 7.83 1.01 -6.79
N GLU A 142 8.28 0.09 -5.93
CA GLU A 142 9.09 0.44 -4.76
C GLU A 142 10.44 1.09 -5.14
N GLU A 143 10.90 0.91 -6.39
CA GLU A 143 12.18 1.41 -6.89
C GLU A 143 12.03 2.43 -8.03
N GLU A 144 10.82 2.60 -8.56
CA GLU A 144 10.59 3.39 -9.76
C GLU A 144 9.52 4.46 -9.58
N MET A 145 9.91 5.69 -9.92
CA MET A 145 9.03 6.85 -10.01
C MET A 145 8.63 7.13 -11.45
N ALA A 146 7.37 7.47 -11.69
CA ALA A 146 6.89 7.88 -13.02
C ALA A 146 7.68 9.08 -13.55
N ASP A 147 7.91 9.13 -14.85
CA ASP A 147 8.63 10.23 -15.49
C ASP A 147 7.95 11.58 -15.29
N ASP A 148 6.63 11.56 -15.26
CA ASP A 148 5.79 12.74 -15.11
C ASP A 148 5.32 12.98 -13.65
N ALA A 149 5.92 12.29 -12.68
CA ALA A 149 5.65 12.51 -11.25
C ALA A 149 5.82 13.99 -10.87
N SER A 150 6.79 14.69 -11.51
CA SER A 150 6.86 16.14 -11.46
C SER A 150 7.41 16.73 -12.77
N PRO A 151 7.04 17.97 -13.13
CA PRO A 151 7.58 18.65 -14.33
C PRO A 151 9.10 18.74 -14.31
N LYS A 152 9.68 18.95 -13.14
CA LYS A 152 11.14 19.03 -12.96
C LYS A 152 11.82 17.70 -13.23
N LEU A 153 11.28 16.59 -12.69
CA LEU A 153 11.82 15.25 -12.93
C LEU A 153 11.77 14.90 -14.41
N LYS A 154 10.63 15.15 -15.06
CA LYS A 154 10.44 14.93 -16.50
C LYS A 154 11.49 15.69 -17.32
N SER A 155 11.72 16.97 -17.01
CA SER A 155 12.71 17.81 -17.69
C SER A 155 14.13 17.26 -17.49
N ILE A 156 14.51 16.87 -16.26
CA ILE A 156 15.83 16.34 -15.94
C ILE A 156 16.07 15.01 -16.67
N ARG A 157 15.11 14.08 -16.64
CA ARG A 157 15.23 12.79 -17.33
C ARG A 157 15.35 12.95 -18.84
N ARG A 158 14.57 13.88 -19.43
CA ARG A 158 14.66 14.22 -20.87
C ARG A 158 16.03 14.80 -21.23
N SER A 159 16.54 15.72 -20.42
CA SER A 159 17.87 16.31 -20.62
C SER A 159 18.97 15.26 -20.50
N LYS A 160 18.86 14.33 -19.52
CA LYS A 160 19.80 13.21 -19.36
C LYS A 160 19.82 12.31 -20.61
N LEU A 161 18.64 11.94 -21.14
CA LEU A 161 18.53 11.14 -22.36
C LEU A 161 19.18 11.84 -23.55
N SER A 162 18.81 13.11 -23.82
CA SER A 162 19.38 13.90 -24.91
C SER A 162 20.88 14.07 -24.79
N THR A 163 21.42 14.27 -23.60
CA THR A 163 22.85 14.37 -23.36
C THR A 163 23.55 13.03 -23.63
N ASN A 164 22.97 11.93 -23.22
CA ASN A 164 23.49 10.58 -23.44
C ASN A 164 23.53 10.24 -24.95
N GLU A 165 22.49 10.59 -25.70
CA GLU A 165 22.43 10.44 -27.17
C GLU A 165 23.51 11.27 -27.87
N LYS A 166 23.75 12.52 -27.44
CA LYS A 166 24.79 13.37 -27.94
C LYS A 166 26.19 12.76 -27.71
N ILE A 167 26.44 12.25 -26.49
CA ILE A 167 27.71 11.58 -26.18
C ILE A 167 27.89 10.37 -27.08
N HIS A 168 26.89 9.52 -27.22
CA HIS A 168 26.92 8.33 -28.04
C HIS A 168 27.20 8.67 -29.53
N SER A 169 26.52 9.70 -30.06
CA SER A 169 26.73 10.19 -31.43
C SER A 169 28.15 10.71 -31.65
N GLN A 170 28.69 11.49 -30.72
CA GLN A 170 30.07 11.99 -30.79
C GLN A 170 31.08 10.84 -30.74
N LEU A 171 30.90 9.87 -29.85
CA LEU A 171 31.76 8.69 -29.77
C LEU A 171 31.70 7.86 -31.05
N THR A 172 30.50 7.66 -31.59
CA THR A 172 30.31 6.96 -32.87
C THR A 172 31.03 7.68 -34.03
N SER A 173 30.96 9.00 -34.06
CA SER A 173 31.70 9.81 -35.05
C SER A 173 33.22 9.69 -34.87
N MET A 174 33.72 9.66 -33.64
CA MET A 174 35.15 9.45 -33.34
C MET A 174 35.62 8.06 -33.80
N VAL A 175 34.85 7.02 -33.46
CA VAL A 175 35.19 5.63 -33.79
C VAL A 175 35.22 5.38 -35.30
N ASN A 176 34.33 6.02 -36.05
CA ASN A 176 34.21 5.86 -37.49
C ASN A 176 35.00 6.92 -38.31
N GLY A 177 35.50 7.95 -37.65
CA GLY A 177 36.20 9.09 -38.25
C GLY A 177 37.71 9.00 -38.21
N ALA A 178 38.37 10.18 -38.11
CA ALA A 178 39.83 10.34 -38.18
C ALA A 178 40.63 9.55 -37.12
N TYR A 179 39.98 9.22 -36.00
CA TYR A 179 40.65 8.48 -34.90
C TYR A 179 40.67 6.96 -35.11
N ARG A 180 39.95 6.42 -36.13
CA ARG A 180 39.87 4.96 -36.37
C ARG A 180 41.22 4.26 -36.50
N THR A 181 42.22 4.95 -37.04
CA THR A 181 43.58 4.41 -37.21
C THR A 181 44.29 4.14 -35.88
N PHE A 182 43.94 4.83 -34.84
CA PHE A 182 44.50 4.70 -33.49
C PHE A 182 43.76 3.70 -32.61
N LEU A 183 42.58 3.21 -33.05
CA LEU A 183 41.77 2.29 -32.29
C LEU A 183 42.18 0.84 -32.48
N GLN A 184 42.18 0.05 -31.44
CA GLN A 184 42.35 -1.38 -31.49
C GLN A 184 41.11 -2.02 -32.14
N ASP A 185 39.92 -1.64 -31.66
CA ASP A 185 38.62 -2.04 -32.19
C ASP A 185 37.68 -0.84 -32.29
N ALA A 186 36.80 -0.83 -33.29
CA ALA A 186 35.82 0.23 -33.51
C ALA A 186 34.56 0.00 -32.64
N VAL A 187 34.74 -0.21 -31.33
CA VAL A 187 33.65 -0.52 -30.37
C VAL A 187 33.62 0.51 -29.26
N ILE A 188 32.42 0.91 -28.89
CA ILE A 188 32.17 1.73 -27.70
C ILE A 188 31.78 0.79 -26.59
N THR A 189 32.52 0.76 -25.49
CA THR A 189 32.26 -0.05 -24.31
C THR A 189 31.91 0.82 -23.09
N MET A 190 31.37 0.25 -22.05
CA MET A 190 31.12 0.95 -20.79
C MET A 190 31.86 0.25 -19.65
N ARG A 191 32.68 1.02 -18.90
CA ARG A 191 33.35 0.55 -17.68
C ARG A 191 33.17 1.59 -16.60
N ASP A 192 32.79 1.16 -15.42
CA ASP A 192 32.57 2.02 -14.26
C ASP A 192 31.70 3.26 -14.58
N ASN A 193 30.59 3.03 -15.29
CA ASN A 193 29.65 4.05 -15.74
C ASN A 193 30.25 5.14 -16.63
N ARG A 194 31.36 4.82 -17.33
CA ARG A 194 32.06 5.69 -18.32
C ARG A 194 32.15 5.00 -19.66
N TYR A 195 31.90 5.74 -20.72
CA TYR A 195 32.18 5.25 -22.08
C TYR A 195 33.68 5.15 -22.30
N CYS A 196 34.11 4.03 -22.83
CA CYS A 196 35.52 3.73 -23.16
C CYS A 196 35.62 3.30 -24.61
N ILE A 197 36.69 3.75 -25.26
CA ILE A 197 37.06 3.34 -26.61
C ILE A 197 38.45 2.67 -26.52
N PRO A 198 38.62 1.43 -26.97
CA PRO A 198 39.91 0.75 -26.91
C PRO A 198 40.89 1.35 -27.92
N VAL A 199 42.06 1.78 -27.46
CA VAL A 199 43.13 2.32 -28.28
C VAL A 199 44.28 1.30 -28.40
N LYS A 200 45.03 1.36 -29.51
CA LYS A 200 46.26 0.55 -29.71
C LYS A 200 47.29 0.99 -28.68
N ALA A 201 48.08 0.03 -28.21
CA ALA A 201 49.22 0.27 -27.32
C ALA A 201 50.36 0.99 -28.07
#